data_905dafbbef9dac674d15fc78ab56b941
#
_entry.id   905dafbbef9dac674d15fc78ab56b941
#
_cell.length_a   1.000
_cell.length_b   1.000
_cell.length_c   1.000
_cell.angle_alpha   90.00
_cell.angle_beta   90.00
_cell.angle_gamma   90.00
#
_symmetry.space_group_name_H-M   'P 1'
#
loop_
_entity.id
_entity.type
_entity.pdbx_description
1 polymer ?
#
loop_
_entity_poly.entity_id
_entity_poly.type
_entity_poly.pdbx_seq_one_letter_code
_entity_poly.pdbx_strand_id
1 'polypeptide(L)'
;MTNRKVALITGITGQDGSYLAELLLSKGYDVHGVIRRSSVDFRPRIAHLEGQEGFHLHYADLGDSMSIVGIVDKLKPTEIYNLAAQSHVQVSFDSPEYTADVDAVGVLRILEAVRICGLTNTCRIYQASTSELYGKVEEVPQNENTPFHPYSPYAVAKQYGFWIVKEYRDAYNMFACNGILFNHESERRGETFVTRKITLAAARIKQGKQDKLYLGNLSSRRDWGYAK
;
A
#
# COMPACT_ATOMS: atom_id res chain seq x y z
N MET A 1 -29.89 -13.93 3.66
CA MET A 1 -28.84 -13.05 3.10
C MET A 1 -27.54 -13.42 3.78
N THR A 2 -26.60 -14.02 3.10
CA THR A 2 -25.26 -14.28 3.64
C THR A 2 -24.63 -12.93 3.93
N ASN A 3 -24.32 -12.67 5.19
CA ASN A 3 -23.65 -11.44 5.64
C ASN A 3 -22.20 -11.51 5.13
N ARG A 4 -21.94 -11.04 3.89
CA ARG A 4 -20.59 -10.99 3.32
C ARG A 4 -19.75 -10.04 4.15
N LYS A 5 -18.50 -10.40 4.40
CA LYS A 5 -17.55 -9.47 5.00
C LYS A 5 -17.23 -8.34 4.02
N VAL A 6 -17.15 -7.13 4.51
CA VAL A 6 -16.85 -5.94 3.72
C VAL A 6 -15.37 -5.59 3.90
N ALA A 7 -14.61 -5.61 2.81
CA ALA A 7 -13.21 -5.21 2.78
C ALA A 7 -13.02 -3.88 2.04
N LEU A 8 -12.40 -2.91 2.69
CA LEU A 8 -12.00 -1.64 2.07
C LEU A 8 -10.48 -1.69 1.77
N ILE A 9 -10.12 -1.50 0.49
CA ILE A 9 -8.73 -1.54 0.02
C ILE A 9 -8.35 -0.17 -0.51
N THR A 10 -7.43 0.53 0.13
CA THR A 10 -6.76 1.68 -0.46
C THR A 10 -5.60 1.21 -1.33
N GLY A 11 -5.28 1.93 -2.41
CA GLY A 11 -4.22 1.49 -3.34
C GLY A 11 -4.58 0.26 -4.16
N ILE A 12 -5.87 0.02 -4.39
CA ILE A 12 -6.39 -1.17 -5.11
C ILE A 12 -5.85 -1.29 -6.54
N THR A 13 -5.47 -0.20 -7.19
CA THR A 13 -4.90 -0.18 -8.55
C THR A 13 -3.42 -0.56 -8.58
N GLY A 14 -2.79 -0.73 -7.42
CA GLY A 14 -1.41 -1.17 -7.29
C GLY A 14 -1.24 -2.68 -7.54
N GLN A 15 0.01 -3.15 -7.50
CA GLN A 15 0.34 -4.57 -7.63
C GLN A 15 -0.41 -5.38 -6.56
N ASP A 16 -0.14 -5.09 -5.29
CA ASP A 16 -0.65 -5.85 -4.15
C ASP A 16 -2.16 -5.70 -3.99
N GLY A 17 -2.68 -4.47 -4.18
CA GLY A 17 -4.11 -4.20 -4.11
C GLY A 17 -4.92 -5.00 -5.13
N SER A 18 -4.39 -5.16 -6.35
CA SER A 18 -5.06 -5.92 -7.41
C SER A 18 -5.11 -7.43 -7.11
N TYR A 19 -4.03 -8.02 -6.60
CA TYR A 19 -4.02 -9.44 -6.18
C TYR A 19 -4.90 -9.67 -4.95
N LEU A 20 -4.82 -8.77 -3.97
CA LEU A 20 -5.67 -8.86 -2.78
C LEU A 20 -7.15 -8.78 -3.12
N ALA A 21 -7.54 -7.91 -4.06
CA ALA A 21 -8.92 -7.81 -4.51
C ALA A 21 -9.42 -9.14 -5.12
N GLU A 22 -8.63 -9.76 -6.00
CA GLU A 22 -8.93 -11.09 -6.56
C GLU A 22 -9.08 -12.15 -5.47
N LEU A 23 -8.14 -12.19 -4.52
CA LEU A 23 -8.16 -13.15 -3.43
C LEU A 23 -9.41 -12.98 -2.55
N LEU A 24 -9.76 -11.75 -2.18
CA LEU A 24 -10.91 -11.50 -1.30
C LEU A 24 -12.24 -11.77 -2.02
N LEU A 25 -12.36 -11.45 -3.31
CA LEU A 25 -13.52 -11.82 -4.13
C LEU A 25 -13.68 -13.33 -4.20
N SER A 26 -12.60 -14.09 -4.42
CA SER A 26 -12.64 -15.56 -4.43
C SER A 26 -13.05 -16.16 -3.09
N LYS A 27 -12.87 -15.42 -1.98
CA LYS A 27 -13.31 -15.79 -0.63
C LYS A 27 -14.72 -15.31 -0.30
N GLY A 28 -15.45 -14.71 -1.26
CA GLY A 28 -16.81 -14.25 -1.08
C GLY A 28 -16.96 -12.94 -0.30
N TYR A 29 -15.91 -12.11 -0.23
CA TYR A 29 -16.00 -10.77 0.35
C TYR A 29 -16.72 -9.81 -0.59
N ASP A 30 -17.27 -8.74 0.00
CA ASP A 30 -17.69 -7.53 -0.69
C ASP A 30 -16.49 -6.58 -0.69
N VAL A 31 -15.86 -6.40 -1.86
CA VAL A 31 -14.59 -5.69 -2.01
C VAL A 31 -14.81 -4.28 -2.50
N HIS A 32 -14.43 -3.31 -1.70
CA HIS A 32 -14.52 -1.89 -1.99
C HIS A 32 -13.14 -1.29 -2.15
N GLY A 33 -12.80 -0.87 -3.37
CA GLY A 33 -11.52 -0.26 -3.70
C GLY A 33 -11.58 1.26 -3.68
N VAL A 34 -10.56 1.89 -3.09
CA VAL A 34 -10.36 3.34 -3.14
C VAL A 34 -9.44 3.70 -4.30
N ILE A 35 -9.90 4.60 -5.16
CA ILE A 35 -9.13 5.18 -6.27
C ILE A 35 -9.14 6.69 -6.18
N ARG A 36 -8.06 7.34 -6.61
CA ARG A 36 -8.01 8.81 -6.71
C ARG A 36 -8.69 9.29 -7.99
N ARG A 37 -9.24 10.49 -7.97
CA ARG A 37 -9.69 11.14 -9.20
C ARG A 37 -8.50 11.48 -10.09
N SER A 38 -8.59 11.12 -11.35
CA SER A 38 -7.57 11.41 -12.35
C SER A 38 -8.22 11.54 -13.73
N SER A 39 -7.60 12.33 -14.60
CA SER A 39 -7.95 12.43 -16.03
C SER A 39 -7.39 11.24 -16.85
N VAL A 40 -6.52 10.44 -16.25
CA VAL A 40 -5.92 9.25 -16.89
C VAL A 40 -6.45 8.00 -16.20
N ASP A 41 -6.74 6.96 -16.98
CA ASP A 41 -7.14 5.67 -16.44
C ASP A 41 -5.94 4.92 -15.86
N PHE A 42 -5.96 4.67 -14.56
CA PHE A 42 -4.94 3.92 -13.81
C PHE A 42 -5.40 2.53 -13.38
N ARG A 43 -6.43 1.96 -14.03
CA ARG A 43 -7.09 0.72 -13.62
C ARG A 43 -6.72 -0.55 -14.38
N PRO A 44 -5.71 -0.62 -15.27
CA PRO A 44 -5.46 -1.82 -16.09
C PRO A 44 -5.27 -3.09 -15.27
N ARG A 45 -4.76 -3.00 -14.01
CA ARG A 45 -4.57 -4.17 -13.14
C ARG A 45 -5.84 -4.71 -12.53
N ILE A 46 -6.92 -3.94 -12.52
CA ILE A 46 -8.21 -4.32 -11.93
C ILE A 46 -9.37 -4.26 -12.94
N ALA A 47 -9.10 -3.89 -14.20
CA ALA A 47 -10.13 -3.75 -15.23
C ALA A 47 -10.97 -5.02 -15.42
N HIS A 48 -10.35 -6.19 -15.28
CA HIS A 48 -11.02 -7.50 -15.38
C HIS A 48 -11.96 -7.81 -14.21
N LEU A 49 -11.91 -7.03 -13.12
CA LEU A 49 -12.82 -7.15 -11.97
C LEU A 49 -14.05 -6.25 -12.11
N GLU A 50 -14.01 -5.25 -12.99
CA GLU A 50 -15.13 -4.33 -13.18
C GLU A 50 -16.38 -5.09 -13.66
N GLY A 51 -17.50 -4.82 -13.02
CA GLY A 51 -18.78 -5.52 -13.29
C GLY A 51 -18.93 -6.88 -12.59
N GLN A 52 -17.90 -7.38 -11.89
CA GLN A 52 -18.06 -8.58 -11.08
C GLN A 52 -18.92 -8.31 -9.84
N GLU A 53 -19.75 -9.27 -9.45
CA GLU A 53 -20.53 -9.19 -8.22
C GLU A 53 -19.62 -9.07 -7.00
N GLY A 54 -19.91 -8.08 -6.14
CA GLY A 54 -19.13 -7.83 -4.93
C GLY A 54 -17.86 -7.00 -5.15
N PHE A 55 -17.64 -6.42 -6.35
CA PHE A 55 -16.55 -5.50 -6.63
C PHE A 55 -17.04 -4.08 -6.85
N HIS A 56 -16.53 -3.12 -6.05
CA HIS A 56 -16.98 -1.74 -6.07
C HIS A 56 -15.79 -0.78 -6.00
N LEU A 57 -15.86 0.34 -6.72
CA LEU A 57 -14.85 1.40 -6.68
C LEU A 57 -15.43 2.70 -6.12
N HIS A 58 -14.64 3.39 -5.31
CA HIS A 58 -14.96 4.65 -4.67
C HIS A 58 -13.85 5.66 -4.88
N TYR A 59 -14.23 6.93 -5.08
CA TYR A 59 -13.26 8.02 -5.15
C TYR A 59 -12.99 8.58 -3.77
N ALA A 60 -11.72 8.53 -3.34
CA ALA A 60 -11.20 9.23 -2.17
C ALA A 60 -9.68 9.42 -2.27
N ASP A 61 -9.13 10.24 -1.41
CA ASP A 61 -7.69 10.50 -1.30
C ASP A 61 -7.26 10.42 0.17
N LEU A 62 -6.09 9.84 0.46
CA LEU A 62 -5.53 9.82 1.81
C LEU A 62 -5.16 11.22 2.32
N GLY A 63 -5.00 12.19 1.43
CA GLY A 63 -4.86 13.60 1.76
C GLY A 63 -6.16 14.29 2.20
N ASP A 64 -7.33 13.63 2.03
CA ASP A 64 -8.64 14.20 2.34
C ASP A 64 -9.38 13.38 3.41
N SER A 65 -9.36 13.90 4.64
CA SER A 65 -10.01 13.26 5.79
C SER A 65 -11.51 13.03 5.59
N MET A 66 -12.20 13.98 4.96
CA MET A 66 -13.66 13.89 4.81
C MET A 66 -14.07 12.81 3.83
N SER A 67 -13.32 12.62 2.75
CA SER A 67 -13.59 11.53 1.80
C SER A 67 -13.37 10.15 2.45
N ILE A 68 -12.34 10.00 3.28
CA ILE A 68 -12.06 8.75 4.01
C ILE A 68 -13.14 8.48 5.06
N VAL A 69 -13.49 9.46 5.90
CA VAL A 69 -14.57 9.31 6.88
C VAL A 69 -15.89 8.96 6.21
N GLY A 70 -16.24 9.65 5.12
CA GLY A 70 -17.50 9.41 4.39
C GLY A 70 -17.60 7.99 3.82
N ILE A 71 -16.49 7.42 3.31
CA ILE A 71 -16.47 6.03 2.82
C ILE A 71 -16.57 5.04 3.98
N VAL A 72 -15.78 5.22 5.04
CA VAL A 72 -15.80 4.33 6.21
C VAL A 72 -17.17 4.35 6.88
N ASP A 73 -17.78 5.52 7.01
CA ASP A 73 -19.14 5.65 7.60
C ASP A 73 -20.19 4.95 6.74
N LYS A 74 -20.15 5.16 5.43
CA LYS A 74 -21.10 4.54 4.49
C LYS A 74 -21.02 3.02 4.45
N LEU A 75 -19.79 2.47 4.44
CA LEU A 75 -19.55 1.05 4.20
C LEU A 75 -19.53 0.23 5.48
N LYS A 76 -19.15 0.85 6.62
CA LYS A 76 -18.92 0.15 7.90
C LYS A 76 -18.05 -1.11 7.70
N PRO A 77 -16.84 -0.99 7.10
CA PRO A 77 -16.05 -2.15 6.70
C PRO A 77 -15.68 -3.01 7.91
N THR A 78 -15.66 -4.32 7.70
CA THR A 78 -15.16 -5.28 8.69
C THR A 78 -13.63 -5.37 8.66
N GLU A 79 -13.04 -5.07 7.50
CA GLU A 79 -11.59 -5.09 7.31
C GLU A 79 -11.14 -3.92 6.41
N ILE A 80 -10.05 -3.26 6.79
CA ILE A 80 -9.40 -2.22 5.98
C ILE A 80 -7.97 -2.65 5.68
N TYR A 81 -7.61 -2.62 4.41
CA TYR A 81 -6.25 -2.88 3.91
C TYR A 81 -5.68 -1.58 3.34
N ASN A 82 -4.83 -0.91 4.11
CA ASN A 82 -4.19 0.33 3.66
C ASN A 82 -2.89 0.03 2.91
N LEU A 83 -3.00 -0.06 1.58
CA LEU A 83 -1.89 -0.32 0.66
C LEU A 83 -1.51 0.93 -0.15
N ALA A 84 -2.29 2.02 -0.04
CA ALA A 84 -1.99 3.27 -0.72
C ALA A 84 -0.79 3.96 -0.09
N ALA A 85 0.12 4.43 -0.94
CA ALA A 85 1.29 5.21 -0.55
C ALA A 85 1.87 5.95 -1.76
N GLN A 86 2.67 6.99 -1.51
CA GLN A 86 3.70 7.44 -2.41
C GLN A 86 4.91 6.52 -2.21
N SER A 87 5.00 5.40 -2.94
CA SER A 87 5.93 4.30 -2.66
C SER A 87 7.28 4.38 -3.36
N HIS A 88 7.53 5.44 -4.13
CA HIS A 88 8.79 5.61 -4.85
C HIS A 88 9.79 6.40 -4.00
N VAL A 89 10.82 5.73 -3.46
CA VAL A 89 11.79 6.34 -2.53
C VAL A 89 12.44 7.59 -3.11
N GLN A 90 12.89 7.57 -4.38
CA GLN A 90 13.52 8.74 -4.99
C GLN A 90 12.56 9.95 -5.04
N VAL A 91 11.29 9.73 -5.39
CA VAL A 91 10.29 10.82 -5.44
C VAL A 91 10.05 11.44 -4.07
N SER A 92 10.29 10.72 -2.98
CA SER A 92 10.16 11.27 -1.63
C SER A 92 11.16 12.39 -1.32
N PHE A 93 12.31 12.42 -2.01
CA PHE A 93 13.27 13.53 -1.89
C PHE A 93 12.82 14.77 -2.69
N ASP A 94 12.09 14.55 -3.79
CA ASP A 94 11.57 15.65 -4.64
C ASP A 94 10.26 16.23 -4.06
N SER A 95 9.48 15.41 -3.34
CA SER A 95 8.16 15.78 -2.80
C SER A 95 7.98 15.26 -1.36
N PRO A 96 8.81 15.74 -0.39
CA PRO A 96 8.81 15.21 0.97
C PRO A 96 7.52 15.51 1.75
N GLU A 97 6.93 16.71 1.58
CA GLU A 97 5.68 17.10 2.25
C GLU A 97 4.51 16.23 1.79
N TYR A 98 4.36 16.05 0.48
CA TYR A 98 3.32 15.17 -0.07
C TYR A 98 3.50 13.73 0.42
N THR A 99 4.74 13.23 0.45
CA THR A 99 5.05 11.90 0.97
C THR A 99 4.66 11.79 2.45
N ALA A 100 4.99 12.79 3.27
CA ALA A 100 4.59 12.80 4.68
C ALA A 100 3.07 12.88 4.86
N ASP A 101 2.38 13.69 4.08
CA ASP A 101 0.93 13.83 4.17
C ASP A 101 0.20 12.53 3.82
N VAL A 102 0.60 11.85 2.76
CA VAL A 102 -0.04 10.61 2.31
C VAL A 102 0.40 9.41 3.16
N ASP A 103 1.70 9.24 3.38
CA ASP A 103 2.27 7.99 3.93
C ASP A 103 2.32 7.98 5.47
N ALA A 104 2.28 9.16 6.11
CA ALA A 104 2.21 9.29 7.55
C ALA A 104 0.81 9.73 8.00
N VAL A 105 0.42 10.98 7.67
CA VAL A 105 -0.87 11.54 8.14
C VAL A 105 -2.05 10.79 7.51
N GLY A 106 -1.93 10.27 6.29
CA GLY A 106 -2.95 9.43 5.66
C GLY A 106 -3.28 8.18 6.46
N VAL A 107 -2.29 7.55 7.11
CA VAL A 107 -2.53 6.42 8.02
C VAL A 107 -3.34 6.86 9.23
N LEU A 108 -2.98 7.98 9.85
CA LEU A 108 -3.73 8.56 10.97
C LEU A 108 -5.19 8.86 10.57
N ARG A 109 -5.43 9.40 9.37
CA ARG A 109 -6.79 9.67 8.86
C ARG A 109 -7.66 8.41 8.78
N ILE A 110 -7.09 7.27 8.38
CA ILE A 110 -7.82 5.99 8.36
C ILE A 110 -8.16 5.54 9.79
N LEU A 111 -7.19 5.58 10.71
CA LEU A 111 -7.41 5.20 12.10
C LEU A 111 -8.48 6.08 12.77
N GLU A 112 -8.40 7.40 12.56
CA GLU A 112 -9.40 8.35 13.05
C GLU A 112 -10.78 8.12 12.40
N ALA A 113 -10.86 7.82 11.11
CA ALA A 113 -12.13 7.49 10.47
C ALA A 113 -12.80 6.28 11.13
N VAL A 114 -12.04 5.22 11.42
CA VAL A 114 -12.55 4.04 12.13
C VAL A 114 -13.02 4.41 13.55
N ARG A 115 -12.25 5.24 14.27
CA ARG A 115 -12.59 5.70 15.62
C ARG A 115 -13.85 6.58 15.63
N ILE A 116 -13.90 7.59 14.76
CA ILE A 116 -15.03 8.54 14.64
C ILE A 116 -16.32 7.81 14.24
N CYS A 117 -16.23 6.82 13.34
CA CYS A 117 -17.37 6.04 12.89
C CYS A 117 -17.82 4.96 13.90
N GLY A 118 -17.19 4.86 15.08
CA GLY A 118 -17.56 3.91 16.13
C GLY A 118 -17.22 2.45 15.79
N LEU A 119 -16.24 2.21 14.93
CA LEU A 119 -15.87 0.87 14.42
C LEU A 119 -14.65 0.26 15.13
N THR A 120 -14.18 0.87 16.20
CA THR A 120 -12.96 0.49 16.93
C THR A 120 -12.91 -0.99 17.29
N ASN A 121 -14.04 -1.58 17.69
CA ASN A 121 -14.13 -2.97 18.12
C ASN A 121 -14.56 -3.96 17.00
N THR A 122 -14.93 -3.47 15.84
CA THR A 122 -15.53 -4.30 14.77
C THR A 122 -14.73 -4.32 13.48
N CYS A 123 -13.94 -3.27 13.22
CA CYS A 123 -13.10 -3.16 12.03
C CYS A 123 -11.67 -3.61 12.34
N ARG A 124 -11.11 -4.45 11.48
CA ARG A 124 -9.70 -4.86 11.53
C ARG A 124 -8.91 -4.08 10.50
N ILE A 125 -7.73 -3.59 10.88
CA ILE A 125 -6.91 -2.72 10.03
C ILE A 125 -5.56 -3.39 9.77
N TYR A 126 -5.22 -3.55 8.51
CA TYR A 126 -3.88 -3.89 8.05
C TYR A 126 -3.22 -2.67 7.42
N GLN A 127 -2.07 -2.27 7.95
CA GLN A 127 -1.22 -1.23 7.39
C GLN A 127 -0.04 -1.85 6.67
N ALA A 128 0.09 -1.61 5.38
CA ALA A 128 1.31 -1.94 4.65
C ALA A 128 2.43 -1.02 5.13
N SER A 129 3.37 -1.59 5.87
CA SER A 129 4.61 -0.95 6.25
C SER A 129 5.73 -1.35 5.28
N THR A 130 7.00 -1.23 5.63
CA THR A 130 8.11 -1.43 4.69
C THR A 130 9.38 -1.85 5.38
N SER A 131 10.21 -2.64 4.71
CA SER A 131 11.59 -2.94 5.16
C SER A 131 12.50 -1.70 5.16
N GLU A 132 12.10 -0.61 4.48
CA GLU A 132 12.84 0.66 4.51
C GLU A 132 12.84 1.32 5.91
N LEU A 133 12.02 0.84 6.86
CA LEU A 133 12.11 1.22 8.26
C LEU A 133 13.49 0.90 8.85
N TYR A 134 14.07 -0.24 8.46
CA TYR A 134 15.41 -0.65 8.91
C TYR A 134 16.51 0.24 8.31
N GLY A 135 16.29 0.78 7.10
CA GLY A 135 17.12 1.78 6.45
C GLY A 135 18.60 1.44 6.45
N LYS A 136 19.39 2.15 7.28
CA LYS A 136 20.79 1.82 7.51
C LYS A 136 20.86 0.70 8.55
N VAL A 137 20.73 -0.54 8.07
CA VAL A 137 20.56 -1.75 8.89
C VAL A 137 21.67 -1.93 9.92
N GLU A 138 21.30 -2.29 11.15
CA GLU A 138 22.23 -2.52 12.26
C GLU A 138 22.56 -4.01 12.45
N GLU A 139 21.69 -4.91 11.94
CA GLU A 139 21.91 -6.36 11.97
C GLU A 139 21.37 -7.07 10.73
N VAL A 140 21.90 -8.24 10.43
CA VAL A 140 21.48 -9.11 9.30
C VAL A 140 21.46 -10.56 9.77
N PRO A 141 20.34 -11.30 9.58
CA PRO A 141 19.05 -10.83 9.05
C PRO A 141 18.29 -9.92 10.03
N GLN A 142 17.40 -9.08 9.51
CA GLN A 142 16.49 -8.28 10.32
C GLN A 142 15.34 -9.13 10.85
N ASN A 143 14.77 -8.71 11.99
CA ASN A 143 13.55 -9.26 12.59
C ASN A 143 12.73 -8.13 13.23
N GLU A 144 11.62 -8.45 13.88
CA GLU A 144 10.72 -7.45 14.45
C GLU A 144 11.30 -6.65 15.62
N ASN A 145 12.44 -7.09 16.20
CA ASN A 145 13.14 -6.39 17.28
C ASN A 145 14.32 -5.57 16.77
N THR A 146 14.70 -5.73 15.49
CA THR A 146 15.78 -4.94 14.88
C THR A 146 15.42 -3.45 14.93
N PRO A 147 16.31 -2.58 15.45
CA PRO A 147 16.05 -1.15 15.52
C PRO A 147 15.79 -0.54 14.14
N PHE A 148 14.84 0.39 14.10
CA PHE A 148 14.56 1.15 12.89
C PHE A 148 15.56 2.31 12.76
N HIS A 149 16.12 2.47 11.57
CA HIS A 149 17.03 3.55 11.24
C HIS A 149 16.69 4.09 9.83
N PRO A 150 15.49 4.74 9.66
CA PRO A 150 15.02 5.18 8.37
C PRO A 150 16.01 6.14 7.69
N TYR A 151 16.17 5.99 6.38
CA TYR A 151 17.21 6.70 5.63
C TYR A 151 16.68 7.39 4.37
N SER A 152 15.40 7.74 4.37
CA SER A 152 14.76 8.55 3.33
C SER A 152 13.50 9.24 3.90
N PRO A 153 13.00 10.32 3.27
CA PRO A 153 11.71 10.93 3.66
C PRO A 153 10.55 9.93 3.62
N TYR A 154 10.55 9.02 2.64
CA TYR A 154 9.60 7.90 2.57
C TYR A 154 9.67 7.01 3.82
N ALA A 155 10.87 6.55 4.18
CA ALA A 155 11.05 5.67 5.33
C ALA A 155 10.63 6.34 6.64
N VAL A 156 10.94 7.64 6.82
CA VAL A 156 10.49 8.43 7.99
C VAL A 156 8.97 8.54 8.05
N ALA A 157 8.31 8.82 6.93
CA ALA A 157 6.85 8.87 6.86
C ALA A 157 6.22 7.51 7.19
N LYS A 158 6.76 6.42 6.65
CA LYS A 158 6.31 5.05 6.95
C LYS A 158 6.59 4.65 8.41
N GLN A 159 7.65 5.15 9.02
CA GLN A 159 7.92 4.93 10.44
C GLN A 159 6.87 5.62 11.33
N TYR A 160 6.45 6.84 11.00
CA TYR A 160 5.32 7.46 11.68
C TYR A 160 4.08 6.57 11.56
N GLY A 161 3.75 6.11 10.34
CA GLY A 161 2.61 5.21 10.09
C GLY A 161 2.67 3.93 10.93
N PHE A 162 3.86 3.32 11.05
CA PHE A 162 4.08 2.14 11.89
C PHE A 162 3.76 2.40 13.37
N TRP A 163 4.31 3.48 13.92
CA TRP A 163 4.15 3.79 15.33
C TRP A 163 2.74 4.27 15.68
N ILE A 164 2.10 5.05 14.83
CA ILE A 164 0.73 5.50 15.09
C ILE A 164 -0.27 4.33 15.08
N VAL A 165 -0.06 3.31 14.23
CA VAL A 165 -0.87 2.08 14.26
C VAL A 165 -0.70 1.35 15.58
N LYS A 166 0.53 1.25 16.08
CA LYS A 166 0.81 0.64 17.38
C LYS A 166 0.17 1.42 18.52
N GLU A 167 0.29 2.75 18.51
CA GLU A 167 -0.32 3.63 19.52
C GLU A 167 -1.85 3.48 19.55
N TYR A 168 -2.52 3.45 18.38
CA TYR A 168 -3.97 3.28 18.33
C TYR A 168 -4.44 1.90 18.81
N ARG A 169 -3.63 0.87 18.60
CA ARG A 169 -3.89 -0.44 19.18
C ARG A 169 -3.84 -0.40 20.70
N ASP A 170 -2.82 0.24 21.25
CA ASP A 170 -2.60 0.28 22.69
C ASP A 170 -3.58 1.25 23.38
N ALA A 171 -3.83 2.44 22.80
CA ALA A 171 -4.69 3.48 23.39
C ALA A 171 -6.20 3.20 23.24
N TYR A 172 -6.62 2.62 22.12
CA TYR A 172 -8.04 2.46 21.77
C TYR A 172 -8.47 0.99 21.65
N ASN A 173 -7.60 0.04 21.95
CA ASN A 173 -7.86 -1.40 21.79
C ASN A 173 -8.30 -1.78 20.36
N MET A 174 -7.82 -1.07 19.35
CA MET A 174 -8.08 -1.39 17.94
C MET A 174 -7.37 -2.67 17.52
N PHE A 175 -8.02 -3.50 16.72
CA PHE A 175 -7.30 -4.52 15.96
C PHE A 175 -6.61 -3.86 14.76
N ALA A 176 -5.39 -3.43 14.94
CA ALA A 176 -4.57 -2.81 13.90
C ALA A 176 -3.17 -3.44 13.88
N CYS A 177 -2.71 -3.85 12.71
CA CYS A 177 -1.39 -4.48 12.56
C CYS A 177 -0.60 -3.89 11.40
N ASN A 178 0.73 -3.94 11.51
CA ASN A 178 1.66 -3.55 10.47
C ASN A 178 2.25 -4.80 9.80
N GLY A 179 2.27 -4.83 8.48
CA GLY A 179 3.08 -5.78 7.72
C GLY A 179 4.39 -5.12 7.30
N ILE A 180 5.53 -5.62 7.77
CA ILE A 180 6.85 -5.12 7.35
C ILE A 180 7.19 -5.81 6.03
N LEU A 181 6.84 -5.15 4.92
CA LEU A 181 6.99 -5.70 3.59
C LEU A 181 8.41 -5.49 3.07
N PHE A 182 9.07 -6.58 2.71
CA PHE A 182 10.30 -6.58 1.92
C PHE A 182 9.98 -6.42 0.42
N ASN A 183 11.01 -6.34 -0.41
CA ASN A 183 10.80 -6.23 -1.86
C ASN A 183 10.05 -7.47 -2.38
N HIS A 184 8.93 -7.26 -3.03
CA HIS A 184 8.12 -8.33 -3.62
C HIS A 184 7.61 -7.88 -4.98
N GLU A 185 7.78 -8.74 -5.95
CA GLU A 185 7.69 -8.39 -7.35
C GLU A 185 6.75 -9.33 -8.09
N SER A 186 6.22 -8.86 -9.19
CA SER A 186 5.43 -9.65 -10.11
C SER A 186 5.38 -8.98 -11.48
N GLU A 187 4.69 -9.61 -12.42
CA GLU A 187 4.36 -9.05 -13.73
C GLU A 187 3.51 -7.76 -13.63
N ARG A 188 2.86 -7.52 -12.47
CA ARG A 188 2.08 -6.30 -12.19
C ARG A 188 2.89 -5.19 -11.53
N ARG A 189 4.19 -5.38 -11.34
CA ARG A 189 5.04 -4.34 -10.76
C ARG A 189 5.07 -3.10 -11.65
N GLY A 190 5.10 -1.91 -11.02
CA GLY A 190 5.22 -0.64 -11.74
C GLY A 190 6.52 -0.55 -12.55
N GLU A 191 6.48 0.02 -13.76
CA GLU A 191 7.60 0.03 -14.70
C GLU A 191 8.82 0.82 -14.23
N THR A 192 8.64 1.73 -13.29
CA THR A 192 9.72 2.53 -12.68
C THR A 192 10.51 1.78 -11.62
N PHE A 193 9.99 0.65 -11.11
CA PHE A 193 10.68 -0.17 -10.12
C PHE A 193 11.72 -1.08 -10.78
N VAL A 194 12.80 -1.33 -10.06
CA VAL A 194 14.04 -1.90 -10.62
C VAL A 194 13.85 -3.22 -11.37
N THR A 195 13.10 -4.17 -10.83
CA THR A 195 12.88 -5.47 -11.47
C THR A 195 12.10 -5.35 -12.79
N ARG A 196 11.00 -4.57 -12.77
CA ARG A 196 10.21 -4.35 -13.99
C ARG A 196 10.98 -3.51 -15.01
N LYS A 197 11.73 -2.51 -14.57
CA LYS A 197 12.65 -1.74 -15.40
C LYS A 197 13.67 -2.64 -16.10
N ILE A 198 14.25 -3.59 -15.38
CA ILE A 198 15.22 -4.56 -15.96
C ILE A 198 14.55 -5.46 -16.99
N THR A 199 13.42 -6.10 -16.66
CA THR A 199 12.76 -7.03 -17.56
C THR A 199 12.27 -6.37 -18.86
N LEU A 200 11.72 -5.15 -18.76
CA LEU A 200 11.32 -4.36 -19.93
C LEU A 200 12.52 -3.95 -20.80
N ALA A 201 13.60 -3.48 -20.17
CA ALA A 201 14.80 -3.11 -20.88
C ALA A 201 15.44 -4.31 -21.59
N ALA A 202 15.55 -5.45 -20.93
CA ALA A 202 16.07 -6.68 -21.54
C ALA A 202 15.25 -7.10 -22.77
N ALA A 203 13.92 -7.04 -22.68
CA ALA A 203 13.05 -7.32 -23.82
C ALA A 203 13.23 -6.32 -24.96
N ARG A 204 13.35 -5.02 -24.67
CA ARG A 204 13.57 -3.96 -25.67
C ARG A 204 14.94 -4.06 -26.33
N ILE A 205 16.00 -4.38 -25.58
CA ILE A 205 17.35 -4.59 -26.09
C ILE A 205 17.36 -5.78 -27.05
N LYS A 206 16.73 -6.89 -26.66
CA LYS A 206 16.62 -8.08 -27.55
C LYS A 206 15.87 -7.78 -28.86
N GLN A 207 14.94 -6.84 -28.83
CA GLN A 207 14.18 -6.39 -30.02
C GLN A 207 14.88 -5.29 -30.83
N GLY A 208 16.07 -4.86 -30.44
CA GLY A 208 16.80 -3.75 -31.10
C GLY A 208 16.14 -2.37 -30.88
N LYS A 209 15.26 -2.23 -29.86
CA LYS A 209 14.55 -0.99 -29.55
C LYS A 209 15.25 -0.13 -28.49
N GLN A 210 16.29 -0.66 -27.88
CA GLN A 210 17.07 -0.01 -26.83
C GLN A 210 18.47 -0.62 -26.83
N ASP A 211 19.51 0.20 -26.62
CA ASP A 211 20.90 -0.28 -26.67
C ASP A 211 21.42 -0.67 -25.28
N LYS A 212 20.98 0.01 -24.22
CA LYS A 212 21.51 -0.19 -22.88
C LYS A 212 20.51 0.20 -21.80
N LEU A 213 20.72 -0.33 -20.60
CA LEU A 213 19.97 -0.02 -19.37
C LEU A 213 20.87 0.73 -18.38
N TYR A 214 20.38 1.84 -17.86
CA TYR A 214 21.02 2.57 -16.77
C TYR A 214 20.41 2.19 -15.43
N LEU A 215 21.24 1.74 -14.49
CA LEU A 215 20.89 1.42 -13.13
C LEU A 215 21.73 2.25 -12.17
N GLY A 216 21.25 2.43 -10.95
CA GLY A 216 21.98 3.09 -9.87
C GLY A 216 23.04 2.16 -9.24
N ASN A 217 23.01 2.03 -7.92
CA ASN A 217 23.98 1.18 -7.19
C ASN A 217 23.74 -0.30 -7.48
N LEU A 218 24.67 -0.93 -8.19
CA LEU A 218 24.62 -2.35 -8.55
C LEU A 218 25.01 -3.28 -7.37
N SER A 219 25.62 -2.76 -6.33
CA SER A 219 26.06 -3.55 -5.17
C SER A 219 24.99 -3.68 -4.09
N SER A 220 23.82 -3.06 -4.26
CA SER A 220 22.72 -3.13 -3.32
C SER A 220 22.19 -4.55 -3.21
N ARG A 221 22.13 -5.06 -1.97
CA ARG A 221 21.49 -6.36 -1.68
C ARG A 221 20.05 -6.12 -1.24
N ARG A 222 19.16 -7.01 -1.64
CA ARG A 222 17.71 -6.96 -1.31
C ARG A 222 17.19 -8.37 -1.10
N ASP A 223 16.21 -8.50 -0.24
CA ASP A 223 15.40 -9.71 -0.12
C ASP A 223 14.22 -9.59 -1.09
N TRP A 224 14.08 -10.57 -1.98
CA TRP A 224 13.10 -10.56 -3.07
C TRP A 224 12.06 -11.64 -2.85
N GLY A 225 10.80 -11.25 -2.80
CA GLY A 225 9.64 -12.15 -2.75
C GLY A 225 8.80 -12.08 -4.03
N TYR A 226 7.84 -12.99 -4.12
CA TYR A 226 6.79 -12.97 -5.14
C TYR A 226 5.49 -12.43 -4.57
N ALA A 227 4.87 -11.48 -5.28
CA ALA A 227 3.73 -10.70 -4.75
C ALA A 227 2.38 -11.40 -4.82
N LYS A 228 2.28 -12.56 -5.51
CA LYS A 228 1.04 -13.31 -5.67
C LYS A 228 0.94 -14.48 -4.72
#